data_0bd8af4ba68d1d353fed69be4b6565f7
#
_entry.id   0bd8af4ba68d1d353fed69be4b6565f7
#
_cell.length_a   1.000
_cell.length_b   1.000
_cell.length_c   1.000
_cell.angle_alpha   90.00
_cell.angle_beta   90.00
_cell.angle_gamma   90.00
#
_symmetry.space_group_name_H-M   'P 1'
#
loop_
_entity.id
_entity.type
_entity.pdbx_description
1 polymer ?
#
loop_
_entity_poly.entity_id
_entity_poly.type
_entity_poly.pdbx_seq_one_letter_code
_entity_poly.pdbx_strand_id
1 'polypeptide(L)'
;MTRFRRTLLTGAAAGFLCLCAVLCAVAQDVFLRPAMEAFVDKDTLLVFPAQIDTFQKVRVRKNENPVFGTVVRYENELGSCADVYIYSLDTAAKPVQQDAYEKHCLETDQGILNLSAQNPKIKVEHLEAPGRKAPEGGYEMFYRIQNGSTQMDSVLYLALYKGKLVKVRISYSPEDTEEPVHADLFIDAVAAMMNREKPASAKKPEAEAVPRQDSPEPHADAPETGPQP
;
A
#
# COMPACT_ATOMS: atom_id res chain seq x y z
N MET A 1 20.44 -40.89 -33.96
CA MET A 1 20.33 -40.79 -32.48
C MET A 1 20.57 -39.36 -32.06
N THR A 2 19.50 -38.57 -31.97
CA THR A 2 19.55 -37.14 -31.70
C THR A 2 18.89 -36.89 -30.32
N ARG A 3 19.71 -36.55 -29.33
CA ARG A 3 19.25 -36.27 -27.96
C ARG A 3 18.63 -34.86 -27.91
N PHE A 4 17.35 -34.80 -27.74
CA PHE A 4 16.61 -33.56 -27.39
C PHE A 4 16.88 -33.20 -25.93
N ARG A 5 17.62 -32.12 -25.71
CA ARG A 5 17.75 -31.48 -24.38
C ARG A 5 16.46 -30.73 -24.10
N ARG A 6 15.66 -31.21 -23.13
CA ARG A 6 14.57 -30.46 -22.51
C ARG A 6 15.16 -29.42 -21.59
N THR A 7 15.10 -28.19 -22.01
CA THR A 7 15.31 -27.02 -21.13
C THR A 7 14.01 -26.82 -20.32
N LEU A 8 14.05 -27.13 -19.02
CA LEU A 8 12.99 -26.80 -18.08
C LEU A 8 13.02 -25.29 -17.86
N LEU A 9 11.98 -24.60 -18.38
CA LEU A 9 11.63 -23.23 -17.98
C LEU A 9 10.99 -23.31 -16.59
N THR A 10 11.78 -23.03 -15.57
CA THR A 10 11.29 -22.67 -14.23
C THR A 10 11.03 -21.17 -14.21
N GLY A 11 9.85 -20.78 -14.61
CA GLY A 11 9.40 -19.39 -14.51
C GLY A 11 7.89 -19.36 -14.46
N ALA A 12 7.35 -18.82 -13.40
CA ALA A 12 5.97 -18.42 -13.22
C ALA A 12 5.21 -19.14 -12.10
N ALA A 13 5.62 -18.88 -10.86
CA ALA A 13 4.78 -19.22 -9.70
C ALA A 13 4.22 -17.98 -8.96
N ALA A 14 4.52 -16.76 -9.44
CA ALA A 14 4.12 -15.53 -8.75
C ALA A 14 2.72 -14.99 -9.13
N GLY A 15 2.10 -15.50 -10.20
CA GLY A 15 0.84 -14.95 -10.74
C GLY A 15 -0.44 -15.45 -10.06
N PHE A 16 -0.39 -16.41 -9.14
CA PHE A 16 -1.60 -17.15 -8.74
C PHE A 16 -2.35 -16.55 -7.53
N LEU A 17 -1.86 -15.50 -6.93
CA LEU A 17 -2.42 -14.97 -5.67
C LEU A 17 -3.60 -13.99 -5.84
N CYS A 18 -3.93 -13.60 -7.05
CA CYS A 18 -4.98 -12.61 -7.28
C CYS A 18 -6.38 -13.21 -7.51
N LEU A 19 -6.47 -14.51 -7.75
CA LEU A 19 -7.72 -15.14 -8.21
C LEU A 19 -8.71 -15.51 -7.10
N CYS A 20 -8.29 -15.50 -5.83
CA CYS A 20 -9.13 -15.97 -4.73
C CYS A 20 -10.23 -15.02 -4.26
N ALA A 21 -10.37 -13.84 -4.84
CA ALA A 21 -11.32 -12.85 -4.38
C ALA A 21 -12.58 -12.68 -5.25
N VAL A 22 -12.67 -13.37 -6.39
CA VAL A 22 -13.87 -13.28 -7.25
C VAL A 22 -14.91 -14.34 -6.90
N LEU A 23 -14.55 -15.30 -6.10
CA LEU A 23 -15.49 -16.29 -5.56
C LEU A 23 -15.70 -15.99 -4.08
N CYS A 24 -16.71 -15.18 -3.75
CA CYS A 24 -17.47 -15.35 -2.53
C CYS A 24 -18.18 -16.72 -2.61
N ALA A 25 -17.43 -17.78 -2.88
CA ALA A 25 -17.91 -19.14 -2.72
C ALA A 25 -17.88 -19.44 -1.24
N VAL A 26 -19.04 -19.65 -0.68
CA VAL A 26 -19.36 -20.22 0.62
C VAL A 26 -18.46 -21.44 0.88
N ALA A 27 -17.25 -21.19 1.34
CA ALA A 27 -16.50 -22.18 2.08
C ALA A 27 -16.95 -22.01 3.53
N GLN A 28 -17.70 -23.01 4.01
CA GLN A 28 -18.04 -23.16 5.42
C GLN A 28 -16.74 -23.35 6.21
N ASP A 29 -16.11 -22.24 6.58
CA ASP A 29 -15.04 -22.20 7.55
C ASP A 29 -15.56 -21.52 8.81
N VAL A 30 -15.53 -22.30 9.88
CA VAL A 30 -15.67 -21.96 11.29
C VAL A 30 -15.98 -20.50 11.53
N PHE A 31 -17.23 -20.21 11.88
CA PHE A 31 -17.71 -18.93 12.41
C PHE A 31 -16.84 -18.49 13.59
N LEU A 32 -15.73 -17.84 13.29
CA LEU A 32 -15.10 -16.98 14.27
C LEU A 32 -16.02 -15.78 14.44
N ARG A 33 -16.49 -15.55 15.65
CA ARG A 33 -17.29 -14.39 16.07
C ARG A 33 -16.66 -13.13 15.45
N PRO A 34 -17.44 -12.13 15.05
CA PRO A 34 -16.91 -10.85 14.59
C PRO A 34 -15.85 -10.43 15.59
N ALA A 35 -14.62 -10.23 15.11
CA ALA A 35 -13.50 -9.93 15.99
C ALA A 35 -13.67 -8.49 16.50
N MET A 36 -14.45 -8.32 17.57
CA MET A 36 -14.70 -7.03 18.23
C MET A 36 -13.43 -6.41 18.82
N GLU A 37 -12.34 -7.19 18.91
CA GLU A 37 -11.07 -6.73 19.46
C GLU A 37 -10.12 -6.28 18.34
N ALA A 38 -9.24 -5.33 18.66
CA ALA A 38 -8.18 -4.93 17.76
C ALA A 38 -7.22 -6.10 17.51
N PHE A 39 -6.80 -6.28 16.25
CA PHE A 39 -5.75 -7.22 15.88
C PHE A 39 -4.43 -6.49 15.71
N VAL A 40 -3.35 -7.01 16.28
CA VAL A 40 -2.00 -6.48 16.10
C VAL A 40 -1.19 -7.46 15.28
N ASP A 41 -0.70 -7.02 14.12
CA ASP A 41 0.25 -7.81 13.35
C ASP A 41 1.62 -7.78 14.04
N LYS A 42 2.17 -8.96 14.33
CA LYS A 42 3.38 -9.08 15.16
C LYS A 42 4.66 -8.62 14.46
N ASP A 43 4.68 -8.70 13.14
CA ASP A 43 5.88 -8.39 12.35
C ASP A 43 5.99 -6.90 12.05
N THR A 44 4.86 -6.25 11.82
CA THR A 44 4.79 -4.82 11.49
C THR A 44 4.36 -3.94 12.65
N LEU A 45 3.73 -4.52 13.70
CA LEU A 45 3.07 -3.85 14.81
C LEU A 45 1.87 -2.98 14.38
N LEU A 46 1.39 -3.14 13.16
CA LEU A 46 0.16 -2.49 12.72
C LEU A 46 -1.03 -2.96 13.55
N VAL A 47 -1.80 -2.00 14.03
CA VAL A 47 -3.00 -2.24 14.84
C VAL A 47 -4.23 -2.08 13.97
N PHE A 48 -4.95 -3.17 13.75
CA PHE A 48 -6.18 -3.23 12.98
C PHE A 48 -7.38 -3.18 13.93
N PRO A 49 -8.09 -2.04 14.04
CA PRO A 49 -9.24 -1.90 14.95
C PRO A 49 -10.39 -2.82 14.53
N ALA A 50 -11.39 -2.94 15.38
CA ALA A 50 -12.62 -3.68 15.09
C ALA A 50 -13.39 -3.07 13.91
N GLN A 51 -13.28 -1.75 13.73
CA GLN A 51 -13.95 -1.00 12.69
C GLN A 51 -13.05 0.09 12.13
N ILE A 52 -13.13 0.31 10.82
CA ILE A 52 -12.53 1.42 10.08
C ILE A 52 -13.64 2.02 9.23
N ASP A 53 -14.01 3.27 9.50
CA ASP A 53 -15.16 3.94 8.88
C ASP A 53 -16.42 3.06 8.96
N THR A 54 -17.06 2.73 7.84
CA THR A 54 -18.24 1.85 7.77
C THR A 54 -17.87 0.36 7.79
N PHE A 55 -16.62 0.00 7.60
CA PHE A 55 -16.16 -1.38 7.48
C PHE A 55 -15.88 -2.02 8.84
N GLN A 56 -16.52 -3.15 9.12
CA GLN A 56 -16.31 -3.96 10.32
C GLN A 56 -15.36 -5.13 10.03
N LYS A 57 -14.40 -5.37 10.93
CA LYS A 57 -13.48 -6.48 10.82
C LYS A 57 -14.21 -7.80 11.05
N VAL A 58 -14.24 -8.66 10.03
CA VAL A 58 -14.95 -9.94 10.09
C VAL A 58 -14.01 -11.12 10.26
N ARG A 59 -12.76 -11.01 9.78
CA ARG A 59 -11.83 -12.14 9.82
C ARG A 59 -10.37 -11.69 9.80
N VAL A 60 -9.53 -12.45 10.52
CA VAL A 60 -8.07 -12.42 10.38
C VAL A 60 -7.60 -13.82 9.99
N ARG A 61 -6.82 -13.93 8.95
CA ARG A 61 -6.17 -15.16 8.52
C ARG A 61 -4.67 -14.97 8.52
N LYS A 62 -3.97 -15.82 9.23
CA LYS A 62 -2.50 -15.84 9.25
C LYS A 62 -2.02 -17.08 8.51
N ASN A 63 -1.07 -16.91 7.61
CA ASN A 63 -0.44 -17.99 6.87
C ASN A 63 0.99 -18.16 7.38
N GLU A 64 1.46 -19.40 7.52
CA GLU A 64 2.85 -19.69 7.91
C GLU A 64 3.85 -19.31 6.83
N ASN A 65 3.44 -19.40 5.56
CA ASN A 65 4.27 -18.94 4.45
C ASN A 65 4.23 -17.41 4.35
N PRO A 66 5.38 -16.71 4.52
CA PRO A 66 5.45 -15.26 4.52
C PRO A 66 5.00 -14.59 3.21
N VAL A 67 5.02 -15.32 2.10
CA VAL A 67 4.54 -14.84 0.79
C VAL A 67 3.01 -14.65 0.80
N PHE A 68 2.29 -15.45 1.57
CA PHE A 68 0.85 -15.30 1.76
C PHE A 68 0.51 -14.43 2.97
N GLY A 69 1.38 -14.42 3.96
CA GLY A 69 1.38 -13.53 5.11
C GLY A 69 0.08 -13.50 5.91
N THR A 70 -0.27 -12.32 6.38
CA THR A 70 -1.51 -12.05 7.14
C THR A 70 -2.54 -11.38 6.25
N VAL A 71 -3.80 -11.78 6.35
CA VAL A 71 -4.93 -11.13 5.70
C VAL A 71 -5.94 -10.71 6.76
N VAL A 72 -6.30 -9.44 6.77
CA VAL A 72 -7.36 -8.89 7.62
C VAL A 72 -8.50 -8.46 6.72
N ARG A 73 -9.66 -9.10 6.88
CA ARG A 73 -10.86 -8.79 6.10
C ARG A 73 -11.82 -7.93 6.89
N TYR A 74 -12.34 -6.94 6.21
CA TYR A 74 -13.43 -6.08 6.65
C TYR A 74 -14.58 -6.13 5.64
N GLU A 75 -15.80 -5.96 6.13
CA GLU A 75 -17.01 -5.91 5.33
C GLU A 75 -17.92 -4.81 5.88
N ASN A 76 -18.76 -4.22 5.02
CA ASN A 76 -19.75 -3.25 5.44
C ASN A 76 -21.18 -3.75 5.14
N GLU A 77 -22.18 -3.00 5.60
CA GLU A 77 -23.59 -3.38 5.42
C GLU A 77 -24.06 -3.30 3.97
N LEU A 78 -23.36 -2.57 3.10
CA LEU A 78 -23.64 -2.46 1.67
C LEU A 78 -23.08 -3.63 0.85
N GLY A 79 -22.39 -4.58 1.51
CA GLY A 79 -21.82 -5.76 0.87
C GLY A 79 -20.44 -5.54 0.25
N SER A 80 -19.85 -4.39 0.47
CA SER A 80 -18.47 -4.12 0.08
C SER A 80 -17.48 -4.81 0.99
N CYS A 81 -16.34 -5.22 0.45
CA CYS A 81 -15.30 -5.87 1.23
C CYS A 81 -13.94 -5.21 1.02
N ALA A 82 -13.18 -5.11 2.12
CA ALA A 82 -11.81 -4.62 2.15
C ALA A 82 -10.89 -5.69 2.74
N ASP A 83 -9.92 -6.14 1.97
CA ASP A 83 -8.88 -7.08 2.40
C ASP A 83 -7.55 -6.33 2.54
N VAL A 84 -6.95 -6.40 3.72
CA VAL A 84 -5.60 -5.90 3.98
C VAL A 84 -4.64 -7.07 4.09
N TYR A 85 -3.65 -7.12 3.20
CA TYR A 85 -2.61 -8.15 3.15
C TYR A 85 -1.30 -7.58 3.66
N ILE A 86 -0.61 -8.33 4.51
CA ILE A 86 0.76 -8.03 4.97
C ILE A 86 1.62 -9.24 4.63
N TYR A 87 2.57 -9.07 3.71
CA TYR A 87 3.31 -10.19 3.16
C TYR A 87 4.74 -9.83 2.73
N SER A 88 5.52 -10.85 2.39
CA SER A 88 6.88 -10.74 1.84
C SER A 88 6.92 -11.22 0.40
N LEU A 89 7.97 -10.87 -0.34
CA LEU A 89 8.16 -11.34 -1.72
C LEU A 89 8.79 -12.73 -1.80
N ASP A 90 9.42 -13.18 -0.72
CA ASP A 90 10.06 -14.50 -0.66
C ASP A 90 9.71 -15.26 0.63
N THR A 91 9.98 -16.57 0.62
CA THR A 91 9.74 -17.47 1.76
C THR A 91 10.72 -17.26 2.91
N ALA A 92 11.86 -16.61 2.67
CA ALA A 92 12.84 -16.28 3.70
C ALA A 92 12.46 -15.01 4.47
N ALA A 93 11.34 -14.36 4.10
CA ALA A 93 10.81 -13.17 4.71
C ALA A 93 11.81 -11.99 4.80
N LYS A 94 12.76 -11.94 3.86
CA LYS A 94 13.72 -10.84 3.79
C LYS A 94 13.00 -9.51 3.64
N PRO A 95 13.54 -8.42 4.20
CA PRO A 95 12.99 -7.09 4.00
C PRO A 95 12.93 -6.73 2.52
N VAL A 96 11.75 -6.33 2.06
CA VAL A 96 11.54 -5.86 0.69
C VAL A 96 12.24 -4.52 0.51
N GLN A 97 13.04 -4.40 -0.54
CA GLN A 97 13.73 -3.16 -0.92
C GLN A 97 12.83 -2.31 -1.85
N GLN A 98 13.15 -1.04 -1.97
CA GLN A 98 12.34 -0.09 -2.73
C GLN A 98 12.19 -0.47 -4.22
N ASP A 99 13.26 -0.89 -4.86
CA ASP A 99 13.25 -1.33 -6.26
C ASP A 99 12.39 -2.58 -6.49
N ALA A 100 12.45 -3.53 -5.55
CA ALA A 100 11.61 -4.73 -5.57
C ALA A 100 10.13 -4.38 -5.34
N TYR A 101 9.84 -3.39 -4.49
CA TYR A 101 8.50 -2.87 -4.27
C TYR A 101 7.93 -2.24 -5.55
N GLU A 102 8.67 -1.33 -6.18
CA GLU A 102 8.24 -0.65 -7.41
C GLU A 102 7.96 -1.66 -8.54
N LYS A 103 8.87 -2.61 -8.73
CA LYS A 103 8.66 -3.70 -9.68
C LYS A 103 7.41 -4.51 -9.36
N HIS A 104 7.19 -4.84 -8.09
CA HIS A 104 6.02 -5.61 -7.65
C HIS A 104 4.71 -4.85 -7.88
N CYS A 105 4.68 -3.52 -7.72
CA CYS A 105 3.52 -2.71 -8.05
C CYS A 105 3.13 -2.88 -9.53
N LEU A 106 4.09 -2.75 -10.44
CA LEU A 106 3.85 -2.92 -11.88
C LEU A 106 3.43 -4.34 -12.24
N GLU A 107 4.07 -5.36 -11.66
CA GLU A 107 3.71 -6.76 -11.88
C GLU A 107 2.31 -7.09 -11.35
N THR A 108 1.90 -6.47 -10.26
CA THR A 108 0.56 -6.64 -9.68
C THR A 108 -0.51 -6.03 -10.60
N ASP A 109 -0.28 -4.82 -11.08
CA ASP A 109 -1.15 -4.14 -12.04
C ASP A 109 -1.32 -4.98 -13.32
N GLN A 110 -0.21 -5.35 -13.93
CA GLN A 110 -0.20 -6.17 -15.14
C GLN A 110 -0.88 -7.52 -14.90
N GLY A 111 -0.69 -8.12 -13.73
CA GLY A 111 -1.32 -9.38 -13.35
C GLY A 111 -2.84 -9.28 -13.30
N ILE A 112 -3.39 -8.17 -12.79
CA ILE A 112 -4.84 -7.91 -12.76
C ILE A 112 -5.40 -7.72 -14.17
N LEU A 113 -4.75 -6.90 -14.99
CA LEU A 113 -5.16 -6.67 -16.36
C LEU A 113 -5.15 -7.96 -17.21
N ASN A 114 -4.20 -8.85 -16.94
CA ASN A 114 -4.08 -10.15 -17.63
C ASN A 114 -5.14 -11.19 -17.21
N LEU A 115 -5.98 -10.92 -16.20
CA LEU A 115 -7.07 -11.84 -15.82
C LEU A 115 -8.03 -12.13 -16.97
N SER A 116 -8.29 -11.15 -17.81
CA SER A 116 -9.15 -11.30 -19.00
C SER A 116 -8.56 -12.29 -20.00
N ALA A 117 -7.25 -12.34 -20.15
CA ALA A 117 -6.57 -13.29 -21.03
C ALA A 117 -6.58 -14.72 -20.48
N GLN A 118 -6.57 -14.87 -19.14
CA GLN A 118 -6.58 -16.17 -18.47
C GLN A 118 -8.02 -16.75 -18.36
N ASN A 119 -9.03 -15.89 -18.26
CA ASN A 119 -10.43 -16.30 -18.16
C ASN A 119 -11.32 -15.39 -19.01
N PRO A 120 -11.83 -15.87 -20.17
CA PRO A 120 -12.67 -15.06 -21.07
C PRO A 120 -13.99 -14.56 -20.46
N LYS A 121 -14.42 -15.12 -19.31
CA LYS A 121 -15.60 -14.65 -18.58
C LYS A 121 -15.32 -13.40 -17.75
N ILE A 122 -14.04 -13.09 -17.51
CA ILE A 122 -13.60 -11.93 -16.74
C ILE A 122 -13.17 -10.84 -17.71
N LYS A 123 -13.74 -9.66 -17.57
CA LYS A 123 -13.27 -8.44 -18.22
C LYS A 123 -12.72 -7.51 -17.15
N VAL A 124 -11.55 -6.97 -17.39
CA VAL A 124 -10.91 -5.98 -16.51
C VAL A 124 -10.67 -4.72 -17.33
N GLU A 125 -11.12 -3.62 -16.81
CA GLU A 125 -10.90 -2.28 -17.33
C GLU A 125 -10.17 -1.46 -16.27
N HIS A 126 -9.11 -0.76 -16.68
CA HIS A 126 -8.44 0.19 -15.82
C HIS A 126 -9.27 1.50 -15.79
N LEU A 127 -9.60 1.97 -14.61
CA LEU A 127 -10.33 3.22 -14.44
C LEU A 127 -9.34 4.37 -14.17
N GLU A 128 -9.68 5.55 -14.65
CA GLU A 128 -8.95 6.76 -14.27
C GLU A 128 -9.12 7.02 -12.78
N ALA A 129 -8.03 7.41 -12.12
CA ALA A 129 -8.07 7.78 -10.71
C ALA A 129 -9.03 8.97 -10.53
N PRO A 130 -9.90 8.94 -9.52
CA PRO A 130 -10.92 9.98 -9.30
C PRO A 130 -10.33 11.30 -8.78
N GLY A 131 -9.23 11.78 -9.37
CA GLY A 131 -8.58 13.04 -9.00
C GLY A 131 -7.91 13.05 -7.61
N ARG A 132 -7.92 11.92 -6.93
CA ARG A 132 -7.27 11.71 -5.63
C ARG A 132 -5.79 11.38 -5.83
N LYS A 133 -4.97 11.92 -4.97
CA LYS A 133 -3.56 11.54 -4.87
C LYS A 133 -3.41 10.39 -3.88
N ALA A 134 -2.74 9.31 -4.29
CA ALA A 134 -2.42 8.22 -3.40
C ALA A 134 -1.75 8.71 -2.10
N PRO A 135 -2.05 8.12 -0.93
CA PRO A 135 -1.33 8.43 0.30
C PRO A 135 0.18 8.31 0.12
N GLU A 136 0.95 9.15 0.80
CA GLU A 136 2.39 9.28 0.62
C GLU A 136 3.11 7.92 0.71
N GLY A 137 3.89 7.60 -0.33
CA GLY A 137 4.66 6.37 -0.45
C GLY A 137 3.86 5.15 -0.91
N GLY A 138 2.59 5.31 -1.26
CA GLY A 138 1.74 4.26 -1.79
C GLY A 138 1.57 4.32 -3.31
N TYR A 139 1.15 3.21 -3.88
CA TYR A 139 0.75 3.04 -5.27
C TYR A 139 -0.72 2.64 -5.31
N GLU A 140 -1.55 3.39 -6.05
CA GLU A 140 -3.00 3.21 -6.09
C GLU A 140 -3.48 2.97 -7.51
N MET A 141 -4.38 2.00 -7.68
CA MET A 141 -4.91 1.56 -8.98
C MET A 141 -6.40 1.30 -8.86
N PHE A 142 -7.14 1.63 -9.91
CA PHE A 142 -8.59 1.52 -9.96
C PHE A 142 -9.01 0.64 -11.14
N TYR A 143 -9.90 -0.31 -10.88
CA TYR A 143 -10.36 -1.27 -11.88
C TYR A 143 -11.86 -1.42 -11.84
N ARG A 144 -12.44 -1.67 -13.02
CA ARG A 144 -13.75 -2.27 -13.16
C ARG A 144 -13.58 -3.72 -13.57
N ILE A 145 -14.17 -4.61 -12.80
CA ILE A 145 -14.06 -6.06 -13.03
C ILE A 145 -15.46 -6.60 -13.27
N GLN A 146 -15.67 -7.16 -14.47
CA GLN A 146 -16.90 -7.85 -14.83
C GLN A 146 -16.65 -9.36 -14.88
N ASN A 147 -17.49 -10.14 -14.20
CA ASN A 147 -17.50 -11.60 -14.27
C ASN A 147 -18.91 -12.08 -14.57
N GLY A 148 -19.15 -12.46 -15.82
CA GLY A 148 -20.50 -12.75 -16.32
C GLY A 148 -21.42 -11.52 -16.21
N SER A 149 -22.48 -11.63 -15.41
CA SER A 149 -23.43 -10.53 -15.16
C SER A 149 -23.03 -9.66 -13.95
N THR A 150 -22.07 -10.06 -13.17
CA THR A 150 -21.63 -9.31 -11.97
C THR A 150 -20.55 -8.32 -12.36
N GLN A 151 -20.73 -7.08 -11.97
CA GLN A 151 -19.76 -6.00 -12.16
C GLN A 151 -19.39 -5.42 -10.79
N MET A 152 -18.10 -5.16 -10.59
CA MET A 152 -17.56 -4.55 -9.36
C MET A 152 -16.49 -3.54 -9.74
N ASP A 153 -16.46 -2.45 -9.02
CA ASP A 153 -15.30 -1.55 -9.00
C ASP A 153 -14.37 -1.99 -7.87
N SER A 154 -13.08 -1.86 -8.10
CA SER A 154 -12.06 -2.31 -7.16
C SER A 154 -10.92 -1.30 -7.09
N VAL A 155 -10.58 -0.92 -5.88
CA VAL A 155 -9.40 -0.10 -5.59
C VAL A 155 -8.32 -1.00 -5.01
N LEU A 156 -7.12 -0.86 -5.52
CA LEU A 156 -5.93 -1.51 -5.00
C LEU A 156 -4.93 -0.45 -4.55
N TYR A 157 -4.52 -0.51 -3.28
CA TYR A 157 -3.46 0.31 -2.72
C TYR A 157 -2.31 -0.60 -2.26
N LEU A 158 -1.08 -0.25 -2.61
CA LEU A 158 0.14 -0.93 -2.15
C LEU A 158 1.07 0.07 -1.49
N ALA A 159 1.71 -0.37 -0.41
CA ALA A 159 2.75 0.38 0.28
C ALA A 159 3.86 -0.54 0.79
N LEU A 160 5.06 0.00 0.93
CA LEU A 160 6.17 -0.64 1.61
C LEU A 160 6.25 -0.13 3.04
N TYR A 161 6.15 -1.05 4.01
CA TYR A 161 6.17 -0.70 5.42
C TYR A 161 7.02 -1.69 6.23
N LYS A 162 8.06 -1.20 6.92
CA LYS A 162 9.00 -2.02 7.73
C LYS A 162 9.52 -3.27 6.98
N GLY A 163 9.81 -3.11 5.68
CA GLY A 163 10.30 -4.22 4.84
C GLY A 163 9.25 -5.27 4.48
N LYS A 164 7.97 -5.01 4.72
CA LYS A 164 6.84 -5.82 4.28
C LYS A 164 6.00 -5.06 3.28
N LEU A 165 5.29 -5.78 2.44
CA LEU A 165 4.26 -5.21 1.58
C LEU A 165 2.95 -5.15 2.35
N VAL A 166 2.31 -3.99 2.33
CA VAL A 166 0.94 -3.78 2.77
C VAL A 166 0.09 -3.51 1.55
N LYS A 167 -0.83 -4.41 1.25
CA LYS A 167 -1.75 -4.29 0.13
C LYS A 167 -3.18 -4.20 0.66
N VAL A 168 -3.89 -3.16 0.28
CA VAL A 168 -5.32 -3.02 0.52
C VAL A 168 -6.05 -3.25 -0.80
N ARG A 169 -7.07 -4.10 -0.77
CA ARG A 169 -7.98 -4.27 -1.89
C ARG A 169 -9.40 -4.06 -1.40
N ILE A 170 -10.11 -3.13 -2.01
CA ILE A 170 -11.51 -2.86 -1.72
C ILE A 170 -12.31 -3.13 -2.99
N SER A 171 -13.42 -3.83 -2.85
CA SER A 171 -14.33 -4.12 -3.97
C SER A 171 -15.75 -3.78 -3.55
N TYR A 172 -16.45 -3.05 -4.42
CA TYR A 172 -17.79 -2.53 -4.17
C TYR A 172 -18.64 -2.54 -5.45
N SER A 173 -19.94 -2.37 -5.31
CA SER A 173 -20.86 -2.23 -6.45
C SER A 173 -20.64 -0.88 -7.15
N PRO A 174 -20.54 -0.82 -8.48
CA PRO A 174 -20.43 0.45 -9.21
C PRO A 174 -21.73 1.28 -9.16
N GLU A 175 -22.85 0.70 -8.71
CA GLU A 175 -24.13 1.39 -8.55
C GLU A 175 -24.18 2.21 -7.26
N ASP A 176 -23.28 1.95 -6.32
CA ASP A 176 -23.21 2.66 -5.06
C ASP A 176 -22.29 3.88 -5.18
N THR A 177 -22.88 5.06 -5.06
CA THR A 177 -22.16 6.33 -5.23
C THR A 177 -21.40 6.81 -3.98
N GLU A 178 -21.64 6.21 -2.82
CA GLU A 178 -20.98 6.58 -1.55
C GLU A 178 -19.76 5.69 -1.29
N GLU A 179 -19.75 4.47 -1.82
CA GLU A 179 -18.66 3.50 -1.61
C GLU A 179 -17.25 3.97 -2.03
N PRO A 180 -17.07 4.73 -3.12
CA PRO A 180 -15.75 5.27 -3.43
C PRO A 180 -15.18 6.14 -2.32
N VAL A 181 -16.02 6.94 -1.64
CA VAL A 181 -15.61 7.79 -0.50
C VAL A 181 -15.21 6.93 0.70
N HIS A 182 -15.99 5.89 1.00
CA HIS A 182 -15.68 4.96 2.09
C HIS A 182 -14.41 4.15 1.80
N ALA A 183 -14.18 3.76 0.55
CA ALA A 183 -12.94 3.11 0.12
C ALA A 183 -11.72 4.02 0.35
N ASP A 184 -11.84 5.30 0.01
CA ASP A 184 -10.79 6.30 0.22
C ASP A 184 -10.50 6.50 1.72
N LEU A 185 -11.53 6.67 2.55
CA LEU A 185 -11.38 6.80 4.00
C LEU A 185 -10.72 5.57 4.63
N PHE A 186 -11.06 4.37 4.14
CA PHE A 186 -10.43 3.13 4.61
C PHE A 186 -8.94 3.10 4.29
N ILE A 187 -8.56 3.43 3.04
CA ILE A 187 -7.16 3.45 2.61
C ILE A 187 -6.37 4.49 3.40
N ASP A 188 -6.93 5.69 3.60
CA ASP A 188 -6.31 6.76 4.39
C ASP A 188 -6.09 6.34 5.84
N ALA A 189 -7.06 5.63 6.44
CA ALA A 189 -6.90 5.11 7.79
C ALA A 189 -5.76 4.09 7.88
N VAL A 190 -5.64 3.16 6.91
CA VAL A 190 -4.54 2.19 6.88
C VAL A 190 -3.21 2.89 6.65
N ALA A 191 -3.13 3.86 5.76
CA ALA A 191 -1.93 4.67 5.53
C ALA A 191 -1.53 5.46 6.79
N ALA A 192 -2.50 6.03 7.50
CA ALA A 192 -2.27 6.74 8.76
C ALA A 192 -1.73 5.80 9.86
N MET A 193 -2.16 4.53 9.91
CA MET A 193 -1.60 3.55 10.85
C MET A 193 -0.11 3.33 10.60
N MET A 194 0.33 3.26 9.33
CA MET A 194 1.73 3.13 8.96
C MET A 194 2.55 4.38 9.31
N ASN A 195 1.96 5.56 9.24
CA ASN A 195 2.66 6.83 9.50
C ASN A 195 2.78 7.16 10.99
N ARG A 196 1.89 6.67 11.85
CA ARG A 196 1.93 6.95 13.31
C ARG A 196 3.21 6.50 13.99
N GLU A 197 3.90 5.51 13.44
CA GLU A 197 5.14 4.98 13.98
C GLU A 197 6.41 5.56 13.34
N LYS A 198 6.31 6.46 12.35
CA LYS A 198 7.47 7.25 11.96
C LYS A 198 7.79 8.16 13.15
N PRO A 199 8.95 7.99 13.84
CA PRO A 199 9.35 8.98 14.84
C PRO A 199 9.33 10.33 14.12
N ALA A 200 8.64 11.31 14.73
CA ALA A 200 8.67 12.68 14.21
C ALA A 200 10.14 12.99 13.92
N SER A 201 10.49 13.02 12.65
CA SER A 201 11.86 13.28 12.21
C SER A 201 12.28 14.51 12.98
N ALA A 202 13.29 14.35 13.85
CA ALA A 202 13.78 15.40 14.71
C ALA A 202 13.88 16.65 13.86
N LYS A 203 13.03 17.65 14.11
CA LYS A 203 13.17 18.98 13.54
C LYS A 203 14.63 19.30 13.76
N LYS A 204 15.41 19.35 12.67
CA LYS A 204 16.78 19.81 12.70
C LYS A 204 16.74 21.11 13.49
N PRO A 205 17.42 21.20 14.63
CA PRO A 205 17.36 22.42 15.41
C PRO A 205 17.74 23.54 14.45
N GLU A 206 16.78 24.43 14.25
CA GLU A 206 16.98 25.67 13.51
C GLU A 206 18.19 26.31 14.15
N ALA A 207 19.29 26.39 13.39
CA ALA A 207 20.55 26.93 13.88
C ALA A 207 20.23 28.29 14.45
N GLU A 208 20.28 28.37 15.79
CA GLU A 208 20.12 29.58 16.55
C GLU A 208 21.05 30.62 15.93
N ALA A 209 20.46 31.66 15.34
CA ALA A 209 21.16 32.70 14.66
C ALA A 209 22.13 33.32 15.68
N VAL A 210 23.41 33.02 15.53
CA VAL A 210 24.48 33.67 16.30
C VAL A 210 24.34 35.17 16.13
N PRO A 211 24.15 35.93 17.22
CA PRO A 211 24.09 37.38 17.12
C PRO A 211 25.38 37.89 16.47
N ARG A 212 25.27 38.63 15.38
CA ARG A 212 26.40 39.34 14.77
C ARG A 212 26.95 40.27 15.81
N GLN A 213 28.13 39.96 16.33
CA GLN A 213 28.95 40.95 17.05
C GLN A 213 29.27 42.08 16.09
N ASP A 214 28.77 43.25 16.43
CA ASP A 214 29.13 44.52 15.78
C ASP A 214 30.65 44.67 15.85
N SER A 215 31.28 44.61 14.70
CA SER A 215 32.68 45.00 14.58
C SER A 215 32.78 46.52 14.76
N PRO A 216 33.68 47.04 15.63
CA PRO A 216 33.87 48.48 15.75
C PRO A 216 34.46 49.08 14.48
N GLU A 217 33.89 50.19 14.05
CA GLU A 217 34.38 51.04 12.95
C GLU A 217 35.84 51.41 13.20
N PRO A 218 36.71 51.35 12.19
CA PRO A 218 38.03 51.96 12.30
C PRO A 218 37.92 53.47 12.11
N HIS A 219 38.23 54.20 13.15
CA HIS A 219 38.47 55.65 13.10
C HIS A 219 39.58 55.99 12.08
N ALA A 220 39.21 56.77 11.08
CA ALA A 220 40.14 57.38 10.18
C ALA A 220 40.64 58.74 10.83
N ASP A 221 41.82 58.69 11.34
CA ASP A 221 42.59 59.94 11.58
C ASP A 221 43.63 60.11 10.47
N ALA A 222 43.42 61.12 9.68
CA ALA A 222 44.46 61.67 8.81
C ALA A 222 45.36 62.65 9.59
N PRO A 223 46.60 62.76 9.25
CA PRO A 223 47.11 64.10 9.09
C PRO A 223 47.76 64.35 7.73
N GLU A 224 47.34 65.47 7.20
CA GLU A 224 48.03 66.24 6.12
C GLU A 224 49.49 66.55 6.48
N THR A 225 50.36 66.40 5.56
CA THR A 225 51.53 67.31 5.42
C THR A 225 51.99 67.28 3.97
N GLY A 226 51.78 68.38 3.29
CA GLY A 226 52.53 68.83 2.07
C GLY A 226 53.75 69.56 2.53
N PRO A 227 54.40 70.39 1.68
CA PRO A 227 54.73 70.21 0.27
C PRO A 227 56.25 70.50 -0.04
N GLN A 228 56.63 70.15 -1.22
CA GLN A 228 57.64 70.84 -2.07
C GLN A 228 59.16 70.65 -1.74
N PRO A 229 60.04 70.97 -2.71
CA PRO A 229 59.88 71.51 -4.06
C PRO A 229 60.16 70.52 -5.23
#